data_e18a19629a29c1b3c6057867ab61ee30
#
_entry.id   e18a19629a29c1b3c6057867ab61ee30
#
_cell.length_a   1.000
_cell.length_b   1.000
_cell.length_c   1.000
_cell.angle_alpha   90.00
_cell.angle_beta   90.00
_cell.angle_gamma   90.00
#
_symmetry.space_group_name_H-M   'P 1'
#
loop_
_entity.id
_entity.type
_entity.pdbx_description
1 polymer ?
#
loop_
_entity_poly.entity_id
_entity_poly.type
_entity_poly.pdbx_seq_one_letter_code
_entity_poly.pdbx_strand_id
1 'polypeptide(L)'
;DRLYFEPVTLEDVLEIVRIEKPKGVIVQYGGQTPLKLARALEAAGVPVIGTSPDAIDRAEDRERFQQAVDRLKLKQPANATVTAIEMAVEKAKEIGYPLVVRPSYVLGGRAMEIVYDEADLRRYFQTAVSVSNDAPVLLDRFLDDAVEVDVDAICDGEMVLIGGIMEHIEQAGVHSGDSACSLPAYTLSQEIQDVMRQQVQKLAFELQVRGLMNVQFAVKD
;
A
#
# COMPACT_ATOMS: atom_id res chain seq x y z
N ASP A 1 -1.52 -33.11 2.46
CA ASP A 1 -1.96 -31.72 2.21
C ASP A 1 -3.21 -31.74 1.37
N ARG A 2 -4.15 -30.83 1.65
CA ARG A 2 -5.43 -30.73 0.97
C ARG A 2 -5.52 -29.36 0.27
N LEU A 3 -6.18 -29.35 -0.88
CA LEU A 3 -6.43 -28.17 -1.67
C LEU A 3 -7.95 -27.95 -1.74
N TYR A 4 -8.39 -26.74 -1.42
CA TYR A 4 -9.77 -26.31 -1.47
C TYR A 4 -9.93 -25.28 -2.61
N PHE A 5 -10.91 -25.47 -3.46
CA PHE A 5 -11.25 -24.58 -4.57
C PHE A 5 -12.52 -23.79 -4.23
N GLU A 6 -12.46 -23.08 -3.11
CA GLU A 6 -13.60 -22.31 -2.59
C GLU A 6 -13.31 -20.81 -2.69
N PRO A 7 -14.33 -19.97 -2.69
CA PRO A 7 -14.14 -18.53 -2.57
C PRO A 7 -13.35 -18.16 -1.31
N VAL A 8 -12.49 -17.14 -1.42
CA VAL A 8 -11.74 -16.62 -0.25
C VAL A 8 -12.64 -15.62 0.50
N THR A 9 -13.73 -16.14 1.06
CA THR A 9 -14.66 -15.42 1.93
C THR A 9 -14.46 -15.85 3.38
N LEU A 10 -14.91 -15.02 4.33
CA LEU A 10 -14.81 -15.36 5.75
C LEU A 10 -15.56 -16.67 6.07
N GLU A 11 -16.76 -16.83 5.50
CA GLU A 11 -17.62 -17.99 5.73
C GLU A 11 -16.96 -19.30 5.28
N ASP A 12 -16.44 -19.32 4.05
CA ASP A 12 -15.80 -20.51 3.49
C ASP A 12 -14.53 -20.86 4.25
N VAL A 13 -13.70 -19.85 4.59
CA VAL A 13 -12.47 -20.06 5.36
C VAL A 13 -12.77 -20.58 6.77
N LEU A 14 -13.78 -20.05 7.46
CA LEU A 14 -14.17 -20.52 8.79
C LEU A 14 -14.69 -21.97 8.75
N GLU A 15 -15.42 -22.37 7.70
CA GLU A 15 -15.87 -23.74 7.54
C GLU A 15 -14.69 -24.69 7.31
N ILE A 16 -13.71 -24.32 6.51
CA ILE A 16 -12.45 -25.08 6.34
C ILE A 16 -11.71 -25.19 7.67
N VAL A 17 -11.59 -24.10 8.40
CA VAL A 17 -10.96 -24.09 9.73
C VAL A 17 -11.67 -25.03 10.72
N ARG A 18 -13.01 -25.05 10.69
CA ARG A 18 -13.84 -25.95 11.52
C ARG A 18 -13.56 -27.42 11.21
N ILE A 19 -13.41 -27.77 9.92
CA ILE A 19 -13.18 -29.15 9.45
C ILE A 19 -11.74 -29.58 9.70
N GLU A 20 -10.76 -28.76 9.26
CA GLU A 20 -9.35 -29.15 9.27
C GLU A 20 -8.65 -28.87 10.59
N LYS A 21 -9.19 -28.01 11.43
CA LYS A 21 -8.65 -27.60 12.75
C LYS A 21 -7.16 -27.26 12.68
N PRO A 22 -6.75 -26.33 11.77
CA PRO A 22 -5.36 -25.94 11.65
C PRO A 22 -4.90 -25.21 12.92
N LYS A 23 -3.58 -25.11 13.10
CA LYS A 23 -2.97 -24.31 14.19
C LYS A 23 -3.23 -22.81 14.01
N GLY A 24 -3.53 -22.36 12.79
CA GLY A 24 -3.83 -21.00 12.43
C GLY A 24 -3.84 -20.84 10.91
N VAL A 25 -4.04 -19.60 10.44
CA VAL A 25 -4.17 -19.25 9.04
C VAL A 25 -3.07 -18.24 8.65
N ILE A 26 -2.41 -18.46 7.54
CA ILE A 26 -1.50 -17.49 6.94
C ILE A 26 -2.29 -16.70 5.88
N VAL A 27 -2.33 -15.38 6.01
CA VAL A 27 -3.09 -14.49 5.12
C VAL A 27 -2.22 -13.71 4.13
N GLN A 28 -0.90 -13.86 4.20
CA GLN A 28 0.06 -13.08 3.39
C GLN A 28 0.31 -13.65 1.98
N TYR A 29 -0.21 -14.84 1.68
CA TYR A 29 -0.07 -15.45 0.35
C TYR A 29 -1.39 -15.33 -0.42
N GLY A 30 -1.41 -14.55 -1.50
CA GLY A 30 -2.59 -14.38 -2.36
C GLY A 30 -3.07 -12.92 -2.49
N GLY A 31 -2.18 -11.96 -2.20
CA GLY A 31 -2.45 -10.52 -2.36
C GLY A 31 -3.48 -9.98 -1.37
N GLN A 32 -4.21 -8.97 -1.80
CA GLN A 32 -5.14 -8.21 -0.94
C GLN A 32 -6.37 -9.00 -0.46
N THR A 33 -6.79 -10.02 -1.20
CA THR A 33 -8.02 -10.75 -0.86
C THR A 33 -7.93 -11.47 0.49
N PRO A 34 -6.92 -12.33 0.77
CA PRO A 34 -6.79 -12.94 2.09
C PRO A 34 -6.38 -11.95 3.18
N LEU A 35 -5.60 -10.90 2.87
CA LEU A 35 -5.22 -9.89 3.87
C LEU A 35 -6.43 -9.21 4.51
N LYS A 36 -7.47 -8.92 3.73
CA LYS A 36 -8.72 -8.31 4.24
C LYS A 36 -9.48 -9.18 5.24
N LEU A 37 -9.21 -10.47 5.29
CA LEU A 37 -9.82 -11.38 6.25
C LEU A 37 -9.13 -11.39 7.62
N ALA A 38 -7.92 -10.83 7.75
CA ALA A 38 -7.09 -10.96 8.96
C ALA A 38 -7.84 -10.58 10.24
N ARG A 39 -8.45 -9.39 10.29
CA ARG A 39 -9.20 -8.93 11.46
C ARG A 39 -10.47 -9.74 11.74
N ALA A 40 -11.17 -10.15 10.69
CA ALA A 40 -12.40 -10.93 10.83
C ALA A 40 -12.10 -12.36 11.34
N LEU A 41 -11.00 -12.96 10.88
CA LEU A 41 -10.52 -14.25 11.39
C LEU A 41 -10.10 -14.15 12.86
N GLU A 42 -9.35 -13.12 13.23
CA GLU A 42 -8.98 -12.86 14.63
C GLU A 42 -10.20 -12.68 15.53
N ALA A 43 -11.19 -11.87 15.08
CA ALA A 43 -12.46 -11.67 15.81
C ALA A 43 -13.27 -12.98 15.95
N ALA A 44 -13.14 -13.90 15.01
CA ALA A 44 -13.73 -15.24 15.08
C ALA A 44 -12.90 -16.23 15.93
N GLY A 45 -11.81 -15.78 16.56
CA GLY A 45 -10.95 -16.62 17.41
C GLY A 45 -9.99 -17.52 16.63
N VAL A 46 -9.79 -17.29 15.34
CA VAL A 46 -8.85 -18.04 14.51
C VAL A 46 -7.47 -17.39 14.57
N PRO A 47 -6.43 -18.09 15.03
CA PRO A 47 -5.08 -17.53 15.06
C PRO A 47 -4.57 -17.19 13.66
N VAL A 48 -4.07 -15.96 13.47
CA VAL A 48 -3.35 -15.56 12.26
C VAL A 48 -1.86 -15.77 12.51
N ILE A 49 -1.23 -16.59 11.65
CA ILE A 49 0.19 -16.93 11.73
C ILE A 49 0.98 -15.96 10.83
N GLY A 50 2.10 -15.48 11.34
CA GLY A 50 2.95 -14.50 10.68
C GLY A 50 2.75 -13.10 11.23
N THR A 51 2.66 -12.10 10.37
CA THR A 51 2.37 -10.71 10.76
C THR A 51 1.00 -10.62 11.39
N SER A 52 0.90 -9.95 12.54
CA SER A 52 -0.36 -9.84 13.29
C SER A 52 -1.40 -9.02 12.52
N PRO A 53 -2.72 -9.27 12.74
CA PRO A 53 -3.77 -8.47 12.12
C PRO A 53 -3.66 -6.96 12.40
N ASP A 54 -3.20 -6.57 13.60
CA ASP A 54 -2.95 -5.17 13.93
C ASP A 54 -1.78 -4.57 13.12
N ALA A 55 -0.70 -5.33 12.94
CA ALA A 55 0.44 -4.91 12.13
C ALA A 55 0.09 -4.78 10.64
N ILE A 56 -0.73 -5.72 10.12
CA ILE A 56 -1.29 -5.63 8.76
C ILE A 56 -2.13 -4.36 8.61
N ASP A 57 -3.03 -4.10 9.57
CA ASP A 57 -3.86 -2.90 9.56
C ASP A 57 -3.04 -1.60 9.64
N ARG A 58 -1.95 -1.59 10.43
CA ARG A 58 -1.03 -0.43 10.49
C ARG A 58 -0.35 -0.16 9.14
N ALA A 59 -0.13 -1.18 8.34
CA ALA A 59 0.43 -1.03 7.00
C ALA A 59 -0.62 -0.58 5.96
N GLU A 60 -1.89 -1.02 6.13
CA GLU A 60 -2.98 -0.76 5.19
C GLU A 60 -3.73 0.54 5.50
N ASP A 61 -3.87 0.90 6.78
CA ASP A 61 -4.51 2.14 7.21
C ASP A 61 -3.59 3.33 6.97
N ARG A 62 -4.06 4.28 6.17
CA ARG A 62 -3.24 5.40 5.72
C ARG A 62 -2.76 6.30 6.87
N GLU A 63 -3.60 6.57 7.84
CA GLU A 63 -3.24 7.43 8.97
C GLU A 63 -2.23 6.73 9.88
N ARG A 64 -2.46 5.45 10.17
CA ARG A 64 -1.55 4.63 10.97
C ARG A 64 -0.20 4.44 10.29
N PHE A 65 -0.21 4.25 8.97
CA PHE A 65 1.01 4.14 8.18
C PHE A 65 1.78 5.46 8.14
N GLN A 66 1.07 6.59 7.94
CA GLN A 66 1.67 7.93 8.02
C GLN A 66 2.40 8.13 9.35
N GLN A 67 1.78 7.78 10.47
CA GLN A 67 2.39 7.88 11.79
C GLN A 67 3.66 7.03 11.92
N ALA A 68 3.70 5.85 11.29
CA ALA A 68 4.89 5.00 11.26
C ALA A 68 6.02 5.65 10.44
N VAL A 69 5.70 6.17 9.26
CA VAL A 69 6.63 6.89 8.38
C VAL A 69 7.22 8.13 9.09
N ASP A 70 6.38 8.90 9.78
CA ASP A 70 6.80 10.10 10.51
C ASP A 70 7.72 9.76 11.69
N ARG A 71 7.40 8.70 12.47
CA ARG A 71 8.28 8.23 13.55
C ARG A 71 9.65 7.81 13.05
N LEU A 72 9.70 7.18 11.90
CA LEU A 72 10.93 6.74 11.26
C LEU A 72 11.64 7.86 10.49
N LYS A 73 11.01 9.04 10.37
CA LYS A 73 11.50 10.18 9.59
C LYS A 73 11.80 9.79 8.13
N LEU A 74 10.96 8.94 7.56
CA LEU A 74 11.04 8.56 6.16
C LEU A 74 10.36 9.62 5.28
N LYS A 75 10.82 9.72 4.04
CA LYS A 75 10.19 10.60 3.06
C LYS A 75 9.02 9.88 2.40
N GLN A 76 7.93 10.60 2.20
CA GLN A 76 6.82 10.19 1.35
C GLN A 76 6.31 11.42 0.59
N PRO A 77 5.60 11.23 -0.53
CA PRO A 77 4.98 12.34 -1.24
C PRO A 77 4.06 13.13 -0.29
N ALA A 78 4.08 14.46 -0.40
CA ALA A 78 3.15 15.30 0.34
C ALA A 78 1.72 14.90 -0.01
N ASN A 79 0.87 14.74 0.99
CA ASN A 79 -0.49 14.25 0.81
C ASN A 79 -1.48 14.89 1.78
N ALA A 80 -2.77 14.78 1.49
CA ALA A 80 -3.84 15.16 2.37
C ALA A 80 -5.09 14.32 2.13
N THR A 81 -5.90 14.18 3.17
CA THR A 81 -7.26 13.61 3.08
C THR A 81 -8.25 14.72 3.31
N VAL A 82 -9.18 14.88 2.39
CA VAL A 82 -10.16 15.99 2.39
C VAL A 82 -11.58 15.47 2.15
N THR A 83 -12.57 16.17 2.70
CA THR A 83 -13.98 15.81 2.55
C THR A 83 -14.79 16.86 1.77
N ALA A 84 -14.19 18.03 1.50
CA ALA A 84 -14.85 19.14 0.82
C ALA A 84 -13.93 19.79 -0.22
N ILE A 85 -14.51 20.33 -1.28
CA ILE A 85 -13.75 20.93 -2.39
C ILE A 85 -12.94 22.16 -1.96
N GLU A 86 -13.45 22.99 -1.05
CA GLU A 86 -12.74 24.18 -0.57
C GLU A 86 -11.49 23.79 0.21
N MET A 87 -11.59 22.76 1.07
CA MET A 87 -10.45 22.17 1.77
C MET A 87 -9.46 21.55 0.78
N ALA A 88 -9.97 20.88 -0.26
CA ALA A 88 -9.12 20.28 -1.29
C ALA A 88 -8.28 21.34 -2.02
N VAL A 89 -8.90 22.47 -2.39
CA VAL A 89 -8.20 23.58 -3.06
C VAL A 89 -7.13 24.20 -2.16
N GLU A 90 -7.43 24.38 -0.88
CA GLU A 90 -6.45 24.89 0.10
C GLU A 90 -5.26 23.93 0.24
N LYS A 91 -5.52 22.64 0.45
CA LYS A 91 -4.47 21.63 0.57
C LYS A 91 -3.69 21.42 -0.73
N ALA A 92 -4.34 21.51 -1.88
CA ALA A 92 -3.67 21.44 -3.17
C ALA A 92 -2.65 22.59 -3.38
N LYS A 93 -2.93 23.78 -2.85
CA LYS A 93 -1.97 24.91 -2.89
C LYS A 93 -0.74 24.66 -1.98
N GLU A 94 -0.94 24.00 -0.84
CA GLU A 94 0.16 23.62 0.06
C GLU A 94 1.02 22.50 -0.54
N ILE A 95 0.40 21.47 -1.11
CA ILE A 95 1.09 20.30 -1.69
C ILE A 95 1.75 20.64 -3.03
N GLY A 96 1.08 21.45 -3.84
CA GLY A 96 1.46 21.81 -5.22
C GLY A 96 0.91 20.81 -6.25
N TYR A 97 0.78 21.28 -7.50
CA TYR A 97 0.37 20.46 -8.63
C TYR A 97 1.59 19.87 -9.39
N PRO A 98 1.43 18.78 -10.15
CA PRO A 98 0.24 17.96 -10.29
C PRO A 98 -0.04 17.07 -9.07
N LEU A 99 -1.31 16.66 -8.90
CA LEU A 99 -1.76 15.78 -7.82
C LEU A 99 -2.44 14.54 -8.40
N VAL A 100 -2.25 13.40 -7.73
CA VAL A 100 -3.13 12.25 -7.89
C VAL A 100 -4.29 12.42 -6.93
N VAL A 101 -5.51 12.34 -7.44
CA VAL A 101 -6.73 12.42 -6.64
C VAL A 101 -7.50 11.10 -6.76
N ARG A 102 -8.00 10.61 -5.63
CA ARG A 102 -8.78 9.36 -5.59
C ARG A 102 -9.71 9.32 -4.37
N PRO A 103 -10.89 8.68 -4.46
CA PRO A 103 -11.72 8.44 -3.29
C PRO A 103 -11.06 7.41 -2.36
N SER A 104 -11.23 7.57 -1.04
CA SER A 104 -10.58 6.70 -0.04
C SER A 104 -11.03 5.23 -0.08
N TYR A 105 -12.21 4.94 -0.60
CA TYR A 105 -12.83 3.61 -0.53
C TYR A 105 -13.03 2.93 -1.89
N VAL A 106 -12.41 3.42 -2.96
CA VAL A 106 -12.53 2.80 -4.27
C VAL A 106 -11.34 1.87 -4.51
N LEU A 107 -11.63 0.60 -4.77
CA LEU A 107 -10.64 -0.42 -5.11
C LEU A 107 -10.30 -0.35 -6.61
N GLY A 108 -9.01 -0.38 -6.91
CA GLY A 108 -8.46 -0.60 -8.23
C GLY A 108 -8.70 0.54 -9.22
N GLY A 109 -7.92 1.59 -9.19
CA GLY A 109 -7.76 2.59 -10.26
C GLY A 109 -9.01 3.32 -10.80
N ARG A 110 -10.20 2.87 -10.45
CA ARG A 110 -11.45 3.53 -10.83
C ARG A 110 -11.59 4.84 -10.08
N ALA A 111 -11.84 5.90 -10.82
CA ALA A 111 -11.94 7.27 -10.32
C ALA A 111 -10.62 7.85 -9.74
N MET A 112 -9.46 7.30 -10.08
CA MET A 112 -8.17 7.96 -9.86
C MET A 112 -7.85 8.83 -11.06
N GLU A 113 -7.49 10.11 -10.82
CA GLU A 113 -7.15 11.07 -11.86
C GLU A 113 -5.93 11.89 -11.45
N ILE A 114 -5.10 12.25 -12.43
CA ILE A 114 -4.04 13.24 -12.23
C ILE A 114 -4.61 14.60 -12.60
N VAL A 115 -4.59 15.54 -11.66
CA VAL A 115 -5.05 16.91 -11.85
C VAL A 115 -3.87 17.86 -11.87
N TYR A 116 -3.86 18.77 -12.83
CA TYR A 116 -2.73 19.66 -13.09
C TYR A 116 -2.96 21.07 -12.54
N ASP A 117 -4.20 21.42 -12.25
CA ASP A 117 -4.58 22.73 -11.73
C ASP A 117 -5.86 22.69 -10.88
N GLU A 118 -6.27 23.84 -10.35
CA GLU A 118 -7.48 23.99 -9.55
C GLU A 118 -8.76 23.69 -10.34
N ALA A 119 -8.78 23.99 -11.65
CA ALA A 119 -9.97 23.75 -12.49
C ALA A 119 -10.20 22.23 -12.65
N ASP A 120 -9.14 21.47 -12.91
CA ASP A 120 -9.18 20.02 -12.97
C ASP A 120 -9.64 19.41 -11.64
N LEU A 121 -9.11 19.92 -10.52
CA LEU A 121 -9.49 19.45 -9.18
C LEU A 121 -10.99 19.70 -8.90
N ARG A 122 -11.50 20.88 -9.26
CA ARG A 122 -12.93 21.20 -9.10
C ARG A 122 -13.81 20.33 -9.98
N ARG A 123 -13.40 20.10 -11.23
CA ARG A 123 -14.09 19.19 -12.15
C ARG A 123 -14.16 17.77 -11.57
N TYR A 124 -13.04 17.25 -11.04
CA TYR A 124 -12.98 15.95 -10.40
C TYR A 124 -13.98 15.82 -9.26
N PHE A 125 -14.04 16.79 -8.37
CA PHE A 125 -14.98 16.79 -7.25
C PHE A 125 -16.45 16.79 -7.71
N GLN A 126 -16.77 17.51 -8.78
CA GLN A 126 -18.13 17.52 -9.33
C GLN A 126 -18.56 16.15 -9.89
N THR A 127 -17.62 15.41 -10.49
CA THR A 127 -17.92 14.13 -11.16
C THR A 127 -17.76 12.93 -10.24
N ALA A 128 -16.70 12.87 -9.46
CA ALA A 128 -16.35 11.70 -8.64
C ALA A 128 -17.04 11.68 -7.27
N VAL A 129 -17.22 12.84 -6.64
CA VAL A 129 -17.87 12.92 -5.32
C VAL A 129 -19.39 12.77 -5.41
N SER A 130 -20.00 13.08 -6.55
CA SER A 130 -21.42 12.84 -6.79
C SER A 130 -21.78 11.32 -6.79
N VAL A 131 -20.81 10.45 -6.98
CA VAL A 131 -20.99 8.98 -7.04
C VAL A 131 -20.72 8.30 -5.69
N SER A 132 -19.99 8.95 -4.78
CA SER A 132 -19.67 8.39 -3.46
C SER A 132 -20.02 9.39 -2.36
N ASN A 133 -21.28 9.37 -1.93
CA ASN A 133 -21.75 10.23 -0.83
C ASN A 133 -20.75 10.27 0.33
N ASP A 134 -20.18 11.46 0.58
CA ASP A 134 -19.32 11.83 1.71
C ASP A 134 -18.03 11.02 1.93
N ALA A 135 -17.57 10.25 0.95
CA ALA A 135 -16.28 9.56 1.07
C ALA A 135 -15.12 10.56 1.00
N PRO A 136 -14.14 10.47 1.94
CA PRO A 136 -12.96 11.29 1.86
C PRO A 136 -12.20 11.10 0.54
N VAL A 137 -11.66 12.17 0.00
CA VAL A 137 -10.80 12.19 -1.19
C VAL A 137 -9.35 12.34 -0.74
N LEU A 138 -8.49 11.54 -1.32
CA LEU A 138 -7.06 11.58 -1.11
C LEU A 138 -6.42 12.44 -2.20
N LEU A 139 -5.55 13.34 -1.76
CA LEU A 139 -4.70 14.16 -2.61
C LEU A 139 -3.26 13.73 -2.35
N ASP A 140 -2.58 13.23 -3.35
CA ASP A 140 -1.17 12.87 -3.26
C ASP A 140 -0.37 13.69 -4.27
N ARG A 141 0.79 14.24 -3.87
CA ARG A 141 1.72 14.86 -4.83
C ARG A 141 2.10 13.84 -5.90
N PHE A 142 1.80 14.13 -7.15
CA PHE A 142 2.27 13.30 -8.26
C PHE A 142 3.77 13.57 -8.52
N LEU A 143 4.54 12.51 -8.57
CA LEU A 143 5.97 12.57 -8.87
C LEU A 143 6.17 12.22 -10.35
N ASP A 144 6.10 13.24 -11.18
CA ASP A 144 6.35 13.12 -12.62
C ASP A 144 7.80 12.68 -12.87
N ASP A 145 8.01 11.80 -13.85
CA ASP A 145 9.33 11.24 -14.21
C ASP A 145 10.09 10.53 -13.08
N ALA A 146 9.39 10.05 -12.06
CA ALA A 146 10.01 9.23 -11.03
C ALA A 146 10.21 7.79 -11.51
N VAL A 147 11.31 7.17 -11.08
CA VAL A 147 11.56 5.74 -11.24
C VAL A 147 10.84 4.98 -10.13
N GLU A 148 9.94 4.08 -10.49
CA GLU A 148 9.26 3.21 -9.53
C GLU A 148 10.12 2.00 -9.21
N VAL A 149 10.17 1.62 -7.94
CA VAL A 149 11.01 0.54 -7.44
C VAL A 149 10.25 -0.27 -6.41
N ASP A 150 10.17 -1.57 -6.60
CA ASP A 150 9.67 -2.51 -5.60
C ASP A 150 10.82 -3.16 -4.85
N VAL A 151 10.71 -3.21 -3.53
CA VAL A 151 11.66 -3.94 -2.67
C VAL A 151 10.93 -5.03 -1.92
N ASP A 152 11.27 -6.26 -2.22
CA ASP A 152 10.75 -7.43 -1.51
C ASP A 152 11.67 -7.83 -0.38
N ALA A 153 11.08 -8.13 0.76
CA ALA A 153 11.78 -8.55 1.96
C ALA A 153 11.04 -9.66 2.70
N ILE A 154 11.78 -10.41 3.48
CA ILE A 154 11.25 -11.34 4.47
C ILE A 154 11.83 -10.99 5.85
N CYS A 155 10.98 -11.03 6.88
CA CYS A 155 11.35 -10.73 8.26
C CYS A 155 10.86 -11.85 9.19
N ASP A 156 11.71 -12.27 10.13
CA ASP A 156 11.34 -13.24 11.18
C ASP A 156 11.01 -12.56 12.51
N GLY A 157 11.12 -11.23 12.56
CA GLY A 157 10.96 -10.39 13.74
C GLY A 157 12.29 -9.98 14.40
N GLU A 158 13.40 -10.59 14.03
CA GLU A 158 14.76 -10.29 14.52
C GLU A 158 15.68 -9.84 13.40
N MET A 159 15.52 -10.41 12.21
CA MET A 159 16.32 -10.13 11.04
C MET A 159 15.43 -9.86 9.81
N VAL A 160 15.89 -8.96 8.95
CA VAL A 160 15.25 -8.66 7.66
C VAL A 160 16.22 -9.04 6.53
N LEU A 161 15.76 -9.94 5.69
CA LEU A 161 16.45 -10.31 4.45
C LEU A 161 15.77 -9.59 3.27
N ILE A 162 16.52 -8.79 2.55
CA ILE A 162 16.08 -8.18 1.29
C ILE A 162 16.19 -9.23 0.19
N GLY A 163 15.05 -9.61 -0.38
CA GLY A 163 14.97 -10.58 -1.46
C GLY A 163 15.40 -10.00 -2.81
N GLY A 164 15.02 -8.76 -3.08
CA GLY A 164 15.38 -8.05 -4.30
C GLY A 164 14.96 -6.59 -4.30
N ILE A 165 15.63 -5.82 -5.15
CA ILE A 165 15.27 -4.43 -5.50
C ILE A 165 14.98 -4.46 -6.99
N MET A 166 13.71 -4.29 -7.35
CA MET A 166 13.20 -4.39 -8.72
C MET A 166 12.90 -2.98 -9.24
N GLU A 167 13.61 -2.58 -10.25
CA GLU A 167 13.43 -1.30 -10.92
C GLU A 167 12.45 -1.47 -12.08
N HIS A 168 11.38 -0.67 -12.09
CA HIS A 168 10.40 -0.66 -13.17
C HIS A 168 10.97 -0.05 -14.44
N ILE A 169 10.64 -0.64 -15.58
CA ILE A 169 11.03 -0.12 -16.90
C ILE A 169 10.08 1.00 -17.33
N GLU A 170 8.78 0.85 -17.03
CA GLU A 170 7.76 1.85 -17.29
C GLU A 170 7.83 2.97 -16.25
N GLN A 171 7.35 4.14 -16.63
CA GLN A 171 7.30 5.31 -15.75
C GLN A 171 6.37 5.08 -14.55
N ALA A 172 6.68 5.74 -13.44
CA ALA A 172 5.84 5.72 -12.25
C ALA A 172 4.38 6.09 -12.56
N GLY A 173 3.45 5.31 -12.01
CA GLY A 173 2.01 5.45 -12.25
C GLY A 173 1.42 4.42 -13.21
N VAL A 174 2.24 3.63 -13.89
CA VAL A 174 1.79 2.41 -14.58
C VAL A 174 1.59 1.32 -13.50
N HIS A 175 0.47 0.60 -13.58
CA HIS A 175 0.18 -0.46 -12.60
C HIS A 175 1.30 -1.52 -12.62
N SER A 176 1.78 -1.92 -11.45
CA SER A 176 2.92 -2.86 -11.31
C SER A 176 2.71 -4.19 -12.03
N GLY A 177 1.45 -4.65 -12.15
CA GLY A 177 1.11 -5.85 -12.92
C GLY A 177 1.26 -5.71 -14.44
N ASP A 178 1.35 -4.48 -14.94
CA ASP A 178 1.49 -4.13 -16.37
C ASP A 178 2.91 -3.62 -16.69
N SER A 179 3.79 -3.58 -15.70
CA SER A 179 5.16 -3.11 -15.83
C SER A 179 6.15 -4.26 -15.92
N ALA A 180 7.16 -4.12 -16.79
CA ALA A 180 8.36 -4.95 -16.75
C ALA A 180 9.33 -4.43 -15.68
N CYS A 181 10.06 -5.33 -15.03
CA CYS A 181 11.02 -4.98 -14.00
C CYS A 181 12.41 -5.52 -14.31
N SER A 182 13.43 -4.75 -13.99
CA SER A 182 14.83 -5.19 -13.97
C SER A 182 15.22 -5.65 -12.57
N LEU A 183 15.72 -6.87 -12.47
CA LEU A 183 16.28 -7.43 -11.23
C LEU A 183 17.66 -8.04 -11.53
N PRO A 184 18.73 -7.51 -10.95
CA PRO A 184 18.80 -6.38 -10.03
C PRO A 184 18.48 -5.03 -10.70
N ALA A 185 18.15 -4.01 -9.89
CA ALA A 185 18.07 -2.62 -10.35
C ALA A 185 19.40 -2.20 -11.00
N TYR A 186 19.33 -1.51 -12.16
CA TYR A 186 20.55 -1.24 -12.94
C TYR A 186 20.82 0.24 -13.19
N THR A 187 19.81 1.13 -13.15
CA THR A 187 20.03 2.59 -13.29
C THR A 187 20.26 3.25 -11.93
N LEU A 188 19.78 2.63 -10.83
CA LEU A 188 19.90 3.18 -9.49
C LEU A 188 21.31 3.00 -8.92
N SER A 189 21.88 4.08 -8.38
CA SER A 189 23.18 4.00 -7.71
C SER A 189 23.15 3.07 -6.50
N GLN A 190 24.31 2.55 -6.12
CA GLN A 190 24.43 1.68 -4.95
C GLN A 190 24.01 2.40 -3.66
N GLU A 191 24.30 3.70 -3.55
CA GLU A 191 23.94 4.53 -2.39
C GLU A 191 22.41 4.60 -2.23
N ILE A 192 21.65 4.80 -3.32
CA ILE A 192 20.19 4.82 -3.30
C ILE A 192 19.64 3.45 -2.88
N GLN A 193 20.18 2.38 -3.47
CA GLN A 193 19.78 1.02 -3.11
C GLN A 193 20.06 0.71 -1.63
N ASP A 194 21.18 1.17 -1.08
CA ASP A 194 21.52 0.97 0.33
C ASP A 194 20.60 1.78 1.27
N VAL A 195 20.20 2.98 0.87
CA VAL A 195 19.18 3.76 1.58
C VAL A 195 17.84 3.03 1.59
N MET A 196 17.41 2.47 0.46
CA MET A 196 16.18 1.67 0.39
C MET A 196 16.24 0.46 1.33
N ARG A 197 17.34 -0.31 1.31
CA ARG A 197 17.52 -1.45 2.23
C ARG A 197 17.35 -1.04 3.68
N GLN A 198 17.99 0.06 4.09
CA GLN A 198 17.89 0.57 5.46
C GLN A 198 16.45 1.00 5.80
N GLN A 199 15.74 1.64 4.87
CA GLN A 199 14.36 2.07 5.09
C GLN A 199 13.42 0.88 5.21
N VAL A 200 13.55 -0.13 4.35
CA VAL A 200 12.77 -1.37 4.43
C VAL A 200 13.00 -2.10 5.75
N GLN A 201 14.25 -2.19 6.22
CA GLN A 201 14.55 -2.79 7.53
C GLN A 201 13.87 -2.04 8.68
N LYS A 202 13.94 -0.70 8.69
CA LYS A 202 13.27 0.13 9.69
C LYS A 202 11.76 -0.06 9.68
N LEU A 203 11.14 -0.07 8.48
CA LEU A 203 9.71 -0.28 8.32
C LEU A 203 9.29 -1.68 8.79
N ALA A 204 10.04 -2.72 8.45
CA ALA A 204 9.74 -4.09 8.87
C ALA A 204 9.71 -4.22 10.40
N PHE A 205 10.67 -3.62 11.11
CA PHE A 205 10.68 -3.64 12.58
C PHE A 205 9.59 -2.76 13.19
N GLU A 206 9.38 -1.55 12.68
CA GLU A 206 8.32 -0.64 13.15
C GLU A 206 6.93 -1.26 13.00
N LEU A 207 6.68 -1.92 11.88
CA LEU A 207 5.42 -2.60 11.59
C LEU A 207 5.35 -4.01 12.23
N GLN A 208 6.42 -4.47 12.88
CA GLN A 208 6.51 -5.80 13.48
C GLN A 208 6.18 -6.93 12.48
N VAL A 209 6.71 -6.82 11.28
CA VAL A 209 6.49 -7.79 10.20
C VAL A 209 7.07 -9.15 10.59
N ARG A 210 6.30 -10.20 10.31
CA ARG A 210 6.73 -11.61 10.36
C ARG A 210 6.26 -12.32 9.09
N GLY A 211 7.18 -12.57 8.18
CA GLY A 211 6.91 -13.11 6.86
C GLY A 211 7.28 -12.14 5.75
N LEU A 212 6.50 -12.13 4.68
CA LEU A 212 6.76 -11.32 3.48
C LEU A 212 6.34 -9.87 3.67
N MET A 213 7.09 -8.98 3.03
CA MET A 213 6.80 -7.56 2.95
C MET A 213 7.29 -7.02 1.62
N ASN A 214 6.46 -6.22 0.97
CA ASN A 214 6.83 -5.42 -0.19
C ASN A 214 6.76 -3.94 0.17
N VAL A 215 7.70 -3.15 -0.30
CA VAL A 215 7.70 -1.68 -0.18
C VAL A 215 7.94 -1.07 -1.56
N GLN A 216 7.03 -0.20 -1.97
CA GLN A 216 7.17 0.59 -3.19
C GLN A 216 7.84 1.93 -2.91
N PHE A 217 8.80 2.27 -3.73
CA PHE A 217 9.50 3.54 -3.71
C PHE A 217 9.31 4.27 -5.04
N ALA A 218 9.34 5.59 -4.97
CA ALA A 218 9.49 6.46 -6.13
C ALA A 218 10.80 7.24 -5.96
N VAL A 219 11.73 7.06 -6.89
CA VAL A 219 13.01 7.77 -6.90
C VAL A 219 12.90 8.93 -7.88
N LYS A 220 13.15 10.13 -7.38
CA LYS A 220 13.18 11.36 -8.18
C LYS A 220 14.42 12.17 -7.79
N ASP A 221 15.12 12.70 -8.82
CA ASP A 221 16.28 13.61 -8.69
C ASP A 221 15.91 14.95 -8.04
#